data_90871f0ac8cb1925d48aec3bf3ced8cd
#
_entry.id   90871f0ac8cb1925d48aec3bf3ced8cd
#
_cell.length_a   1.000
_cell.length_b   1.000
_cell.length_c   1.000
_cell.angle_alpha   90.00
_cell.angle_beta   90.00
_cell.angle_gamma   90.00
#
_symmetry.space_group_name_H-M   'P 1'
#
loop_
_entity.id
_entity.type
_entity.pdbx_description
1 polymer ?
#
loop_
_entity_poly.entity_id
_entity_poly.type
_entity_poly.pdbx_seq_one_letter_code
_entity_poly.pdbx_strand_id
1 'polypeptide(L)'
;MIALDTCPTRLALARHNAQIYGVADRIEFILTDYLTFIKSFLSLPSTSDQNSGVSNEARKIDVVFLSPPWGGPSYLSGSPKGSPSKNNFVSTPSSTLVDEHPSYSLSSIQPIHGAELFDLTRTVTKNIAYYLPRNTRLHEISSLVSEEHLRTGRATATNSQMEKIEVEEEWMGNKLKALTCYFGGLAQGQEGIF
;
A
#
# COMPACT_ATOMS: atom_id res chain seq x y z
N MET A 1 -0.88 -8.94 15.53
CA MET A 1 -1.03 -8.45 14.13
C MET A 1 -2.46 -8.73 13.68
N ILE A 2 -3.05 -7.86 12.84
CA ILE A 2 -4.36 -8.11 12.22
C ILE A 2 -4.12 -8.36 10.73
N ALA A 3 -4.72 -9.41 10.18
CA ALA A 3 -4.67 -9.77 8.76
C ALA A 3 -6.09 -9.72 8.18
N LEU A 4 -6.28 -8.92 7.12
CA LEU A 4 -7.56 -8.70 6.48
C LEU A 4 -7.54 -9.26 5.05
N ASP A 5 -8.57 -9.97 4.65
CA ASP A 5 -8.83 -10.36 3.26
C ASP A 5 -10.34 -10.54 3.05
N THR A 6 -10.81 -10.30 1.85
CA THR A 6 -12.20 -10.54 1.44
C THR A 6 -12.45 -11.98 1.00
N CYS A 7 -11.40 -12.77 0.79
CA CYS A 7 -11.49 -14.15 0.34
C CYS A 7 -11.29 -15.13 1.52
N PRO A 8 -12.32 -15.90 1.90
CA PRO A 8 -12.21 -16.84 3.02
C PRO A 8 -11.15 -17.93 2.78
N THR A 9 -10.97 -18.36 1.53
CA THR A 9 -9.98 -19.37 1.18
C THR A 9 -8.56 -18.85 1.40
N ARG A 10 -8.27 -17.59 1.01
CA ARG A 10 -6.95 -16.97 1.26
C ARG A 10 -6.67 -16.82 2.75
N LEU A 11 -7.66 -16.40 3.54
CA LEU A 11 -7.51 -16.33 5.00
C LEU A 11 -7.27 -17.69 5.63
N ALA A 12 -7.95 -18.74 5.17
CA ALA A 12 -7.75 -20.09 5.66
C ALA A 12 -6.33 -20.58 5.35
N LEU A 13 -5.83 -20.34 4.14
CA LEU A 13 -4.45 -20.67 3.75
C LEU A 13 -3.42 -19.87 4.54
N ALA A 14 -3.65 -18.56 4.74
CA ALA A 14 -2.78 -17.71 5.54
C ALA A 14 -2.70 -18.21 7.00
N ARG A 15 -3.85 -18.56 7.58
CA ARG A 15 -3.90 -19.14 8.94
C ARG A 15 -3.17 -20.47 9.02
N HIS A 16 -3.35 -21.34 8.03
CA HIS A 16 -2.64 -22.62 7.95
C HIS A 16 -1.12 -22.40 7.89
N ASN A 17 -0.65 -21.49 7.02
CA ASN A 17 0.76 -21.15 6.95
C ASN A 17 1.29 -20.59 8.29
N ALA A 18 0.53 -19.72 8.93
CA ALA A 18 0.89 -19.17 10.24
C ALA A 18 1.01 -20.26 11.32
N GLN A 19 0.18 -21.32 11.25
CA GLN A 19 0.29 -22.49 12.13
C GLN A 19 1.59 -23.25 11.89
N ILE A 20 1.97 -23.47 10.62
CA ILE A 20 3.24 -24.12 10.24
C ILE A 20 4.43 -23.35 10.82
N TYR A 21 4.39 -22.01 10.74
CA TYR A 21 5.44 -21.14 11.28
C TYR A 21 5.35 -20.91 12.81
N GLY A 22 4.34 -21.45 13.49
CA GLY A 22 4.17 -21.30 14.93
C GLY A 22 3.82 -19.89 15.39
N VAL A 23 3.15 -19.09 14.54
CA VAL A 23 2.81 -17.68 14.83
C VAL A 23 1.31 -17.38 14.73
N ALA A 24 0.48 -18.40 14.57
CA ALA A 24 -0.97 -18.22 14.38
C ALA A 24 -1.68 -17.58 15.58
N ASP A 25 -1.16 -17.77 16.78
CA ASP A 25 -1.63 -17.16 18.04
C ASP A 25 -1.36 -15.65 18.13
N ARG A 26 -0.47 -15.13 17.27
CA ARG A 26 -0.10 -13.71 17.21
C ARG A 26 -0.83 -12.94 16.11
N ILE A 27 -1.69 -13.63 15.34
CA ILE A 27 -2.37 -13.05 14.18
C ILE A 27 -3.87 -13.23 14.30
N GLU A 28 -4.60 -12.14 14.30
CA GLU A 28 -6.06 -12.11 14.16
C GLU A 28 -6.42 -12.05 12.68
N PHE A 29 -7.17 -13.05 12.19
CA PHE A 29 -7.59 -13.14 10.78
C PHE A 29 -9.05 -12.72 10.67
N ILE A 30 -9.33 -11.63 9.96
CA ILE A 30 -10.66 -11.04 9.85
C ILE A 30 -11.11 -11.05 8.37
N LEU A 31 -12.26 -11.68 8.10
CA LEU A 31 -12.89 -11.68 6.79
C LEU A 31 -13.64 -10.37 6.56
N THR A 32 -12.96 -9.40 5.97
CA THR A 32 -13.52 -8.08 5.67
C THR A 32 -12.69 -7.39 4.59
N ASP A 33 -13.23 -6.35 3.97
CA ASP A 33 -12.44 -5.43 3.16
C ASP A 33 -11.80 -4.34 4.04
N TYR A 34 -10.67 -3.83 3.55
CA TYR A 34 -9.88 -2.84 4.27
C TYR A 34 -10.65 -1.53 4.51
N LEU A 35 -11.44 -1.07 3.53
CA LEU A 35 -12.16 0.21 3.62
C LEU A 35 -13.23 0.16 4.69
N THR A 36 -13.97 -0.94 4.77
CA THR A 36 -14.97 -1.18 5.82
C THR A 36 -14.30 -1.25 7.19
N PHE A 37 -13.19 -1.98 7.30
CA PHE A 37 -12.43 -2.09 8.54
C PHE A 37 -11.97 -0.72 9.04
N ILE A 38 -11.30 0.07 8.19
CA ILE A 38 -10.77 1.39 8.58
C ILE A 38 -11.88 2.36 8.96
N LYS A 39 -12.98 2.41 8.21
CA LYS A 39 -14.14 3.26 8.54
C LYS A 39 -14.72 2.88 9.91
N SER A 40 -14.88 1.59 10.18
CA SER A 40 -15.33 1.11 11.47
C SER A 40 -14.34 1.44 12.59
N PHE A 41 -13.05 1.27 12.35
CA PHE A 41 -11.99 1.62 13.29
C PHE A 41 -12.01 3.11 13.67
N LEU A 42 -12.15 4.00 12.67
CA LEU A 42 -12.19 5.45 12.87
C LEU A 42 -13.50 5.93 13.51
N SER A 43 -14.62 5.20 13.33
CA SER A 43 -15.92 5.55 13.91
C SER A 43 -16.08 5.14 15.38
N LEU A 44 -15.17 4.30 15.90
CA LEU A 44 -15.23 3.91 17.30
C LEU A 44 -14.89 5.10 18.20
N PRO A 45 -15.73 5.41 19.23
CA PRO A 45 -15.44 6.52 20.11
C PRO A 45 -14.09 6.29 20.81
N SER A 46 -13.28 7.31 20.82
CA SER A 46 -12.11 7.37 21.71
C SER A 46 -12.66 7.44 23.13
N THR A 47 -12.69 6.32 23.84
CA THR A 47 -13.21 6.26 25.21
C THR A 47 -12.27 7.00 26.14
N SER A 48 -12.43 8.34 26.18
CA SER A 48 -11.89 9.21 27.23
C SER A 48 -12.88 9.35 28.38
N ASP A 49 -13.63 8.28 28.72
CA ASP A 49 -14.42 8.30 29.94
C ASP A 49 -13.51 8.12 31.15
N GLN A 50 -13.21 9.24 31.79
CA GLN A 50 -12.33 9.39 32.97
C GLN A 50 -12.84 8.70 34.25
N ASN A 51 -13.89 7.86 34.19
CA ASN A 51 -14.51 7.28 35.40
C ASN A 51 -14.34 5.76 35.60
N SER A 52 -13.67 5.06 34.69
CA SER A 52 -13.31 3.66 34.95
C SER A 52 -11.79 3.57 35.10
N GLY A 53 -11.34 3.24 36.31
CA GLY A 53 -9.91 3.08 36.66
C GLY A 53 -9.19 1.91 35.93
N VAL A 54 -9.63 1.58 34.73
CA VAL A 54 -8.97 0.68 33.79
C VAL A 54 -8.30 1.59 32.77
N SER A 55 -6.98 1.54 32.70
CA SER A 55 -6.18 2.20 31.66
C SER A 55 -6.66 1.70 30.28
N ASN A 56 -7.57 2.46 29.67
CA ASN A 56 -7.98 2.24 28.29
C ASN A 56 -6.81 2.67 27.40
N GLU A 57 -5.92 1.73 27.09
CA GLU A 57 -4.97 1.93 26.01
C GLU A 57 -5.79 2.21 24.73
N ALA A 58 -5.72 3.45 24.27
CA ALA A 58 -6.36 3.86 23.03
C ALA A 58 -5.94 2.87 21.94
N ARG A 59 -6.90 2.25 21.27
CA ARG A 59 -6.64 1.34 20.17
C ARG A 59 -5.75 2.05 19.16
N LYS A 60 -4.55 1.53 18.97
CA LYS A 60 -3.55 2.12 18.10
C LYS A 60 -3.08 1.11 17.07
N ILE A 61 -3.03 1.53 15.84
CA ILE A 61 -2.37 0.80 14.76
C ILE A 61 -1.03 1.50 14.51
N ASP A 62 0.06 0.83 14.82
CA ASP A 62 1.39 1.40 14.69
C ASP A 62 1.90 1.38 13.25
N VAL A 63 1.61 0.31 12.52
CA VAL A 63 2.07 0.08 11.14
C VAL A 63 0.96 -0.53 10.31
N VAL A 64 0.82 -0.10 9.06
CA VAL A 64 -0.06 -0.73 8.06
C VAL A 64 0.77 -1.19 6.88
N PHE A 65 0.63 -2.48 6.53
CA PHE A 65 1.13 -3.04 5.28
C PHE A 65 -0.01 -3.09 4.26
N LEU A 66 0.10 -2.29 3.20
CA LEU A 66 -0.86 -2.23 2.10
C LEU A 66 -0.40 -3.13 0.95
N SER A 67 -1.22 -4.12 0.61
CA SER A 67 -1.03 -4.97 -0.58
C SER A 67 -2.34 -5.05 -1.37
N PRO A 68 -2.76 -3.96 -2.02
CA PRO A 68 -4.00 -3.92 -2.79
C PRO A 68 -3.92 -4.79 -4.05
N PRO A 69 -5.07 -5.17 -4.64
CA PRO A 69 -5.07 -5.92 -5.89
C PRO A 69 -4.60 -5.05 -7.07
N TRP A 70 -3.58 -5.50 -7.78
CA TRP A 70 -2.96 -4.80 -8.92
C TRP A 70 -3.66 -5.05 -10.27
N GLY A 71 -4.77 -5.81 -10.29
CA GLY A 71 -5.47 -6.17 -11.53
C GLY A 71 -4.98 -7.47 -12.18
N GLY A 72 -4.18 -8.29 -11.48
CA GLY A 72 -3.65 -9.57 -11.98
C GLY A 72 -2.60 -9.39 -13.08
N PRO A 73 -2.28 -10.45 -13.89
CA PRO A 73 -1.22 -10.39 -14.91
C PRO A 73 -1.35 -9.26 -15.94
N SER A 74 -2.55 -8.70 -16.11
CA SER A 74 -2.83 -7.59 -17.02
C SER A 74 -2.13 -6.27 -16.65
N TYR A 75 -1.62 -6.12 -15.43
CA TYR A 75 -0.81 -4.94 -15.06
C TYR A 75 0.50 -4.84 -15.88
N LEU A 76 0.97 -5.96 -16.42
CA LEU A 76 2.17 -5.99 -17.29
C LEU A 76 1.87 -5.56 -18.73
N SER A 77 0.62 -5.64 -19.17
CA SER A 77 0.22 -5.33 -20.54
C SER A 77 -0.26 -3.89 -20.75
N GLY A 78 -0.41 -3.12 -19.67
CA GLY A 78 -0.82 -1.71 -19.72
C GLY A 78 -2.23 -1.45 -20.27
N SER A 79 -3.05 -2.50 -20.44
CA SER A 79 -4.40 -2.36 -21.00
C SER A 79 -5.42 -2.16 -19.88
N PRO A 80 -6.17 -1.05 -19.84
CA PRO A 80 -7.35 -0.95 -18.98
C PRO A 80 -8.40 -1.97 -19.45
N LYS A 81 -8.98 -2.74 -18.53
CA LYS A 81 -10.13 -3.60 -18.81
C LYS A 81 -11.34 -2.71 -19.17
N GLY A 82 -11.59 -2.56 -20.46
CA GLY A 82 -12.79 -1.88 -20.94
C GLY A 82 -12.82 -1.77 -22.46
N SER A 83 -13.62 -2.64 -23.07
CA SER A 83 -14.16 -2.65 -24.45
C SER A 83 -13.37 -3.45 -25.51
N PRO A 84 -14.06 -4.35 -26.22
CA PRO A 84 -13.52 -4.98 -27.42
C PRO A 84 -13.64 -4.02 -28.61
N SER A 85 -12.58 -3.33 -28.96
CA SER A 85 -12.53 -2.62 -30.23
C SER A 85 -11.66 -3.40 -31.20
N LYS A 86 -12.32 -4.04 -32.16
CA LYS A 86 -11.71 -4.54 -33.39
C LYS A 86 -11.35 -3.36 -34.26
N ASN A 87 -10.09 -3.01 -34.37
CA ASN A 87 -9.59 -2.29 -35.53
C ASN A 87 -8.18 -2.75 -35.85
N ASN A 88 -8.09 -3.42 -37.00
CA ASN A 88 -6.87 -3.77 -37.69
C ASN A 88 -6.15 -2.49 -38.08
N PHE A 89 -5.00 -2.21 -37.51
CA PHE A 89 -4.05 -1.27 -38.10
C PHE A 89 -2.71 -1.98 -38.26
N VAL A 90 -2.29 -2.04 -39.54
CA VAL A 90 -0.99 -2.52 -39.97
C VAL A 90 0.07 -1.56 -39.45
N SER A 91 0.94 -2.03 -38.58
CA SER A 91 2.09 -1.27 -38.08
C SER A 91 3.35 -1.69 -38.82
N THR A 92 3.97 -0.73 -39.50
CA THR A 92 5.34 -0.75 -39.99
C THR A 92 6.34 -0.98 -38.86
N PRO A 93 7.42 -1.76 -39.07
CA PRO A 93 8.45 -1.97 -38.05
C PRO A 93 9.40 -0.77 -38.03
N SER A 94 9.33 0.03 -36.99
CA SER A 94 10.40 0.99 -36.66
C SER A 94 11.18 0.45 -35.46
N SER A 95 12.43 0.16 -35.71
CA SER A 95 13.41 -0.36 -34.79
C SER A 95 13.87 0.65 -33.77
N THR A 96 13.53 0.47 -32.50
CA THR A 96 14.40 0.77 -31.35
C THR A 96 13.99 -0.14 -30.20
N LEU A 97 14.87 -1.07 -29.87
CA LEU A 97 14.75 -2.01 -28.76
C LEU A 97 14.92 -1.23 -27.44
N VAL A 98 13.84 -0.71 -26.91
CA VAL A 98 13.70 -0.41 -25.50
C VAL A 98 12.50 -1.25 -25.06
N ASP A 99 12.72 -2.25 -24.22
CA ASP A 99 11.68 -2.98 -23.51
C ASP A 99 10.94 -2.02 -22.57
N GLU A 100 10.16 -1.10 -23.12
CA GLU A 100 9.25 -0.26 -22.37
C GLU A 100 8.06 -1.11 -21.92
N HIS A 101 8.24 -1.86 -20.83
CA HIS A 101 7.10 -2.37 -20.11
C HIS A 101 6.24 -1.18 -19.70
N PRO A 102 4.94 -1.20 -20.01
CA PRO A 102 4.07 -0.07 -19.69
C PRO A 102 4.12 0.20 -18.19
N SER A 103 4.36 1.46 -17.83
CA SER A 103 4.47 1.87 -16.43
C SER A 103 3.12 1.73 -15.72
N TYR A 104 3.13 1.24 -14.47
CA TYR A 104 1.94 1.07 -13.64
C TYR A 104 1.60 2.38 -12.90
N SER A 105 0.34 2.81 -12.97
CA SER A 105 -0.17 3.97 -12.25
C SER A 105 -0.99 3.55 -11.04
N LEU A 106 -0.93 4.32 -9.96
CA LEU A 106 -1.77 4.15 -8.76
C LEU A 106 -3.27 4.23 -9.08
N SER A 107 -3.66 4.86 -10.20
CA SER A 107 -5.05 4.90 -10.67
C SER A 107 -5.58 3.51 -11.08
N SER A 108 -4.71 2.55 -11.31
CA SER A 108 -5.09 1.16 -11.65
C SER A 108 -5.47 0.32 -10.44
N ILE A 109 -5.21 0.80 -9.23
CA ILE A 109 -5.60 0.12 -7.98
C ILE A 109 -7.11 0.25 -7.80
N GLN A 110 -7.76 -0.85 -7.38
CA GLN A 110 -9.18 -0.94 -7.15
C GLN A 110 -9.46 -1.39 -5.70
N PRO A 111 -10.59 -1.06 -5.09
CA PRO A 111 -11.77 -0.35 -5.66
C PRO A 111 -11.66 1.19 -5.63
N ILE A 112 -10.62 1.75 -5.02
CA ILE A 112 -10.35 3.19 -4.99
C ILE A 112 -8.95 3.47 -5.52
N HIS A 113 -8.72 4.72 -5.95
CA HIS A 113 -7.40 5.17 -6.40
C HIS A 113 -6.33 4.92 -5.33
N GLY A 114 -5.14 4.46 -5.72
CA GLY A 114 -4.07 4.13 -4.78
C GLY A 114 -3.63 5.30 -3.88
N ALA A 115 -3.72 6.54 -4.38
CA ALA A 115 -3.46 7.71 -3.55
C ALA A 115 -4.56 7.92 -2.49
N GLU A 116 -5.83 7.72 -2.83
CA GLU A 116 -6.92 7.81 -1.86
C GLU A 116 -6.80 6.72 -0.78
N LEU A 117 -6.38 5.51 -1.18
CA LEU A 117 -6.10 4.42 -0.25
C LEU A 117 -4.97 4.79 0.72
N PHE A 118 -3.91 5.40 0.21
CA PHE A 118 -2.80 5.90 1.02
C PHE A 118 -3.26 6.99 1.98
N ASP A 119 -3.95 8.01 1.50
CA ASP A 119 -4.46 9.11 2.31
C ASP A 119 -5.37 8.62 3.44
N LEU A 120 -6.29 7.70 3.14
CA LEU A 120 -7.15 7.08 4.15
C LEU A 120 -6.32 6.35 5.21
N THR A 121 -5.29 5.63 4.80
CA THR A 121 -4.40 4.92 5.73
C THR A 121 -3.60 5.90 6.60
N ARG A 122 -3.19 7.04 6.04
CA ARG A 122 -2.47 8.10 6.78
C ARG A 122 -3.30 8.72 7.90
N THR A 123 -4.62 8.59 7.88
CA THR A 123 -5.48 9.02 9.00
C THR A 123 -5.33 8.12 10.24
N VAL A 124 -4.84 6.91 10.07
CA VAL A 124 -4.67 5.90 11.12
C VAL A 124 -3.24 5.85 11.63
N THR A 125 -2.27 5.81 10.72
CA THR A 125 -0.84 5.78 11.05
C THR A 125 -0.02 6.44 9.94
N LYS A 126 1.13 7.00 10.33
CA LYS A 126 2.11 7.49 9.36
C LYS A 126 3.03 6.39 8.83
N ASN A 127 3.12 5.27 9.54
CA ASN A 127 4.03 4.19 9.23
C ASN A 127 3.36 3.21 8.27
N ILE A 128 3.58 3.40 6.99
CA ILE A 128 2.97 2.60 5.93
C ILE A 128 4.06 1.90 5.13
N ALA A 129 3.90 0.60 4.92
CA ALA A 129 4.63 -0.15 3.91
C ALA A 129 3.65 -0.45 2.76
N TYR A 130 3.92 0.10 1.57
CA TYR A 130 3.04 0.01 0.40
C TYR A 130 3.66 -0.91 -0.65
N TYR A 131 3.09 -2.10 -0.82
CA TYR A 131 3.55 -3.12 -1.74
C TYR A 131 2.92 -2.93 -3.12
N LEU A 132 3.76 -2.69 -4.13
CA LEU A 132 3.36 -2.22 -5.46
C LEU A 132 4.04 -3.02 -6.58
N PRO A 133 3.49 -3.01 -7.81
CA PRO A 133 4.13 -3.60 -8.97
C PRO A 133 5.51 -3.02 -9.24
N ARG A 134 6.42 -3.85 -9.75
CA ARG A 134 7.81 -3.46 -10.09
C ARG A 134 7.94 -2.29 -11.07
N ASN A 135 6.92 -2.07 -11.91
CA ASN A 135 6.87 -1.03 -12.93
C ASN A 135 6.07 0.21 -12.50
N THR A 136 5.84 0.38 -11.18
CA THR A 136 5.13 1.54 -10.64
C THR A 136 5.88 2.83 -10.93
N ARG A 137 5.13 3.88 -11.27
CA ARG A 137 5.66 5.23 -11.49
C ARG A 137 6.12 5.86 -10.18
N LEU A 138 7.43 5.94 -9.96
CA LEU A 138 7.99 6.46 -8.71
C LEU A 138 7.62 7.93 -8.44
N HIS A 139 7.38 8.74 -9.50
CA HIS A 139 6.93 10.11 -9.30
C HIS A 139 5.52 10.20 -8.66
N GLU A 140 4.62 9.22 -8.94
CA GLU A 140 3.32 9.14 -8.27
C GLU A 140 3.51 8.82 -6.77
N ILE A 141 4.52 8.01 -6.43
CA ILE A 141 4.85 7.70 -5.04
C ILE A 141 5.37 8.94 -4.29
N SER A 142 6.27 9.70 -4.92
CA SER A 142 6.78 10.95 -4.32
C SER A 142 5.69 12.01 -4.16
N SER A 143 4.69 12.03 -5.06
CA SER A 143 3.55 12.95 -4.98
C SER A 143 2.66 12.71 -3.76
N LEU A 144 2.57 11.46 -3.26
CA LEU A 144 1.72 11.11 -2.10
C LEU A 144 2.05 11.96 -0.87
N VAL A 145 3.33 12.13 -0.57
CA VAL A 145 3.77 12.92 0.59
C VAL A 145 3.76 14.42 0.31
N SER A 146 4.02 14.85 -0.93
CA SER A 146 3.99 16.26 -1.33
C SER A 146 2.59 16.85 -1.25
N GLU A 147 1.57 16.12 -1.69
CA GLU A 147 0.17 16.53 -1.62
C GLU A 147 -0.36 16.58 -0.19
N GLU A 148 0.08 15.67 0.69
CA GLU A 148 -0.27 15.71 2.10
C GLU A 148 0.23 17.00 2.76
N HIS A 149 1.45 17.44 2.47
CA HIS A 149 1.99 18.70 2.97
C HIS A 149 1.16 19.91 2.52
N LEU A 150 0.69 19.91 1.28
CA LEU A 150 -0.17 20.98 0.76
C LEU A 150 -1.55 21.00 1.44
N ARG A 151 -2.17 19.84 1.69
CA ARG A 151 -3.48 19.74 2.33
C ARG A 151 -3.45 20.08 3.83
N THR A 152 -2.38 19.73 4.53
CA THR A 152 -2.27 19.95 5.98
C THR A 152 -1.80 21.36 6.35
N GLY A 153 -1.55 22.24 5.39
CA GLY A 153 -1.09 23.61 5.62
C GLY A 153 0.28 23.73 6.30
N ARG A 154 1.02 22.64 6.40
CA ARG A 154 2.36 22.61 7.00
C ARG A 154 3.45 23.27 6.13
N ALA A 155 3.07 23.80 4.97
CA ALA A 155 3.99 24.46 4.03
C ALA A 155 4.55 25.82 4.49
N THR A 156 4.18 26.33 5.68
CA THR A 156 4.59 27.67 6.14
C THR A 156 5.72 27.69 7.17
N ALA A 157 6.24 26.54 7.57
CA ALA A 157 7.42 26.52 8.44
C ALA A 157 8.67 26.40 7.56
N THR A 158 9.54 27.40 7.61
CA THR A 158 10.81 27.58 6.90
C THR A 158 11.85 26.45 7.13
N ASN A 159 11.42 25.29 7.61
CA ASN A 159 12.26 24.13 7.87
C ASN A 159 11.46 22.80 7.77
N SER A 160 10.47 22.69 6.86
CA SER A 160 9.79 21.42 6.65
C SER A 160 10.72 20.49 5.86
N GLN A 161 11.46 19.67 6.58
CA GLN A 161 12.20 18.57 6.02
C GLN A 161 11.21 17.69 5.24
N MET A 162 11.44 17.52 3.93
CA MET A 162 10.61 16.65 3.09
C MET A 162 10.60 15.25 3.72
N GLU A 163 9.42 14.64 3.80
CA GLU A 163 9.31 13.27 4.30
C GLU A 163 10.12 12.33 3.42
N LYS A 164 10.99 11.53 4.04
CA LYS A 164 11.78 10.51 3.36
C LYS A 164 10.87 9.36 2.96
N ILE A 165 11.06 8.86 1.74
CA ILE A 165 10.47 7.61 1.25
C ILE A 165 11.62 6.65 0.98
N GLU A 166 11.53 5.45 1.51
CA GLU A 166 12.47 4.37 1.18
C GLU A 166 11.79 3.36 0.27
N VAL A 167 12.47 2.91 -0.77
CA VAL A 167 11.94 1.97 -1.75
C VAL A 167 12.84 0.74 -1.77
N GLU A 168 12.25 -0.41 -1.45
CA GLU A 168 12.91 -1.71 -1.49
C GLU A 168 12.46 -2.47 -2.74
N GLU A 169 13.41 -3.07 -3.44
CA GLU A 169 13.17 -3.92 -4.60
C GLU A 169 13.06 -5.38 -4.19
N GLU A 170 11.91 -5.98 -4.49
CA GLU A 170 11.62 -7.38 -4.17
C GLU A 170 12.06 -8.31 -5.30
N TRP A 171 13.15 -9.01 -5.11
CA TRP A 171 13.72 -9.92 -6.10
C TRP A 171 13.39 -11.38 -5.82
N MET A 172 13.13 -12.13 -6.88
CA MET A 172 13.05 -13.60 -6.85
C MET A 172 14.05 -14.17 -7.87
N GLY A 173 15.17 -14.65 -7.38
CA GLY A 173 16.33 -14.93 -8.22
C GLY A 173 16.77 -13.67 -8.96
N ASN A 174 16.82 -13.71 -10.29
CA ASN A 174 17.23 -12.58 -11.14
C ASN A 174 16.05 -11.73 -11.64
N LYS A 175 14.86 -11.88 -11.06
CA LYS A 175 13.66 -11.16 -11.51
C LYS A 175 13.13 -10.25 -10.43
N LEU A 176 13.13 -8.94 -10.70
CA LEU A 176 12.40 -7.96 -9.90
C LEU A 176 10.90 -8.27 -9.99
N LYS A 177 10.24 -8.45 -8.85
CA LYS A 177 8.83 -8.83 -8.73
C LYS A 177 7.93 -7.67 -8.33
N ALA A 178 8.37 -6.90 -7.36
CA ALA A 178 7.60 -5.84 -6.76
C ALA A 178 8.50 -4.76 -6.16
N LEU A 179 7.88 -3.70 -5.69
CA LEU A 179 8.50 -2.67 -4.86
C LEU A 179 7.74 -2.59 -3.55
N THR A 180 8.46 -2.41 -2.45
CA THR A 180 7.86 -2.00 -1.17
C THR A 180 8.30 -0.58 -0.87
N CYS A 181 7.34 0.34 -0.78
CA CYS A 181 7.60 1.74 -0.47
C CYS A 181 7.28 1.99 1.01
N TYR A 182 8.26 2.45 1.77
CA TYR A 182 8.16 2.72 3.20
C TYR A 182 8.00 4.21 3.48
N PHE A 183 7.09 4.54 4.39
CA PHE A 183 6.74 5.91 4.79
C PHE A 183 6.77 6.07 6.31
N GLY A 184 6.90 7.33 6.76
CA GLY A 184 6.94 7.68 8.17
C GLY A 184 8.17 7.12 8.88
N GLY A 185 7.98 6.58 10.08
CA GLY A 185 9.06 5.99 10.86
C GLY A 185 9.70 4.73 10.27
N LEU A 186 9.08 4.15 9.23
CA LEU A 186 9.65 3.00 8.52
C LEU A 186 10.74 3.41 7.51
N ALA A 187 10.75 4.68 7.08
CA ALA A 187 11.71 5.22 6.11
C ALA A 187 12.93 5.87 6.78
N GLN A 188 13.40 5.32 7.90
CA GLN A 188 14.54 5.89 8.65
C GLN A 188 15.91 5.56 8.04
N GLY A 189 15.94 4.67 7.04
CA GLY A 189 17.18 4.20 6.43
C GLY A 189 17.91 3.19 7.29
N GLN A 190 18.85 2.48 6.67
CA GLN A 190 19.75 1.56 7.36
C GLN A 190 21.09 2.23 7.73
N GLU A 191 21.12 3.55 7.79
CA GLU A 191 22.31 4.31 8.14
C GLU A 191 22.73 3.93 9.57
N GLY A 192 23.85 3.22 9.70
CA GLY A 192 24.42 2.81 10.99
C GLY A 192 24.20 1.35 11.38
N ILE A 193 23.61 0.52 10.49
CA ILE A 193 23.48 -0.93 10.71
C ILE A 193 24.69 -1.69 10.12
N PHE A 194 25.49 -1.05 9.25
CA PHE A 194 26.69 -1.63 8.62
C PHE A 194 27.95 -0.86 8.99
#